data_a24204f900afaa7151192a730ce3b925
#
_entry.id   a24204f900afaa7151192a730ce3b925
#
_cell.length_a   1.000
_cell.length_b   1.000
_cell.length_c   1.000
_cell.angle_alpha   90.00
_cell.angle_beta   90.00
_cell.angle_gamma   90.00
#
_symmetry.space_group_name_H-M   'P 1'
#
loop_
_entity.id
_entity.type
_entity.pdbx_description
1 polymer ?
#
loop_
_entity_poly.entity_id
_entity_poly.type
_entity_poly.pdbx_seq_one_letter_code
_entity_poly.pdbx_strand_id
1 'polypeptide(L)'
;MLSQKHRLSKSADVIKTTARGRSFFNPYFVLKIAPATGTEPAKLTVVASVRVSKRAVDRNRLKRIIRETVRPSITNFKSGNYAFLLKSSALKLTAAELREQVTKSLIASKALKA
;
A
#
# COMPACT_ATOMS: atom_id res chain seq x y z
N MET A 1 -6.04 12.49 -1.74
CA MET A 1 -4.75 12.19 -2.38
C MET A 1 -3.61 12.30 -1.40
N LEU A 2 -2.63 11.41 -1.47
CA LEU A 2 -1.42 11.52 -0.67
C LEU A 2 -0.59 12.72 -1.14
N SER A 3 0.01 13.45 -0.19
CA SER A 3 0.95 14.51 -0.52
C SER A 3 2.20 13.92 -1.17
N GLN A 4 2.94 14.72 -1.92
CA GLN A 4 4.12 14.27 -2.65
C GLN A 4 5.16 13.62 -1.75
N LYS A 5 5.36 14.11 -0.53
CA LYS A 5 6.32 13.55 0.43
C LYS A 5 5.98 12.13 0.87
N HIS A 6 4.72 11.71 0.72
CA HIS A 6 4.26 10.38 1.09
C HIS A 6 4.04 9.46 -0.12
N ARG A 7 4.42 9.91 -1.32
CA ARG A 7 4.29 9.09 -2.52
C ARG A 7 5.62 8.41 -2.86
N LEU A 8 5.57 7.11 -3.03
CA LEU A 8 6.71 6.34 -3.53
C LEU A 8 6.58 6.28 -5.05
N SER A 9 7.23 7.20 -5.76
CA SER A 9 7.05 7.38 -7.20
C SER A 9 8.27 7.00 -8.04
N LYS A 10 9.47 6.96 -7.46
CA LYS A 10 10.68 6.59 -8.20
C LYS A 10 10.66 5.10 -8.51
N SER A 11 10.80 4.74 -9.78
CA SER A 11 10.77 3.34 -10.22
C SER A 11 11.80 2.47 -9.50
N ALA A 12 13.01 2.97 -9.31
CA ALA A 12 14.06 2.24 -8.61
C ALA A 12 13.67 1.93 -7.17
N ASP A 13 13.05 2.89 -6.47
CA ASP A 13 12.61 2.71 -5.08
C ASP A 13 11.45 1.73 -5.00
N VAL A 14 10.52 1.76 -5.95
CA VAL A 14 9.40 0.81 -6.02
C VAL A 14 9.93 -0.61 -6.23
N ILE A 15 10.83 -0.79 -7.20
CA ILE A 15 11.43 -2.10 -7.49
C ILE A 15 12.17 -2.63 -6.25
N LYS A 16 12.96 -1.79 -5.60
CA LYS A 16 13.72 -2.16 -4.42
C LYS A 16 12.80 -2.59 -3.27
N THR A 17 11.72 -1.85 -3.05
CA THR A 17 10.75 -2.15 -2.01
C THR A 17 10.05 -3.49 -2.28
N THR A 18 9.65 -3.75 -3.52
CA THR A 18 8.96 -4.99 -3.88
C THR A 18 9.91 -6.19 -3.85
N ALA A 19 11.20 -6.00 -4.15
CA ALA A 19 12.18 -7.08 -4.17
C ALA A 19 12.74 -7.42 -2.80
N ARG A 20 12.96 -6.40 -1.95
CA ARG A 20 13.69 -6.57 -0.67
C ARG A 20 12.84 -6.32 0.57
N GLY A 21 11.63 -5.77 0.40
CA GLY A 21 10.76 -5.48 1.53
C GLY A 21 10.27 -6.75 2.21
N ARG A 22 9.94 -6.62 3.48
CA ARG A 22 9.23 -7.68 4.21
C ARG A 22 7.84 -7.86 3.60
N SER A 23 7.41 -9.10 3.45
CA SER A 23 6.12 -9.41 2.84
C SER A 23 5.11 -9.79 3.90
N PHE A 24 3.94 -9.17 3.84
CA PHE A 24 2.79 -9.51 4.68
C PHE A 24 1.66 -9.92 3.74
N PHE A 25 1.33 -11.20 3.74
CA PHE A 25 0.40 -11.78 2.79
C PHE A 25 -1.05 -11.65 3.26
N ASN A 26 -1.92 -11.37 2.29
CA ASN A 26 -3.35 -11.24 2.50
C ASN A 26 -4.02 -11.86 1.26
N PRO A 27 -5.24 -12.44 1.35
CA PRO A 27 -5.90 -13.02 0.18
C PRO A 27 -6.13 -12.02 -0.97
N TYR A 28 -6.13 -10.72 -0.70
CA TYR A 28 -6.48 -9.68 -1.66
C TYR A 28 -5.29 -8.85 -2.13
N PHE A 29 -4.20 -8.85 -1.40
CA PHE A 29 -2.99 -8.10 -1.75
C PHE A 29 -1.80 -8.60 -0.93
N VAL A 30 -0.61 -8.15 -1.33
CA VAL A 30 0.60 -8.35 -0.55
C VAL A 30 1.10 -6.96 -0.13
N LEU A 31 1.32 -6.76 1.16
CA LEU A 31 1.94 -5.54 1.67
C LEU A 31 3.44 -5.77 1.81
N LYS A 32 4.23 -4.98 1.08
CA LYS A 32 5.69 -5.00 1.17
C LYS A 32 6.16 -3.78 1.93
N ILE A 33 7.03 -3.98 2.91
CA ILE A 33 7.57 -2.89 3.72
C ILE A 33 9.09 -2.96 3.70
N ALA A 34 9.72 -1.88 3.24
CA ALA A 34 11.16 -1.69 3.33
C ALA A 34 11.42 -0.64 4.41
N PRO A 35 11.68 -1.06 5.66
CA PRO A 35 11.87 -0.10 6.75
C PRO A 35 13.11 0.75 6.54
N ALA A 36 13.06 1.99 7.02
CA ALA A 36 14.18 2.90 7.00
C ALA A 36 14.48 3.37 8.42
N THR A 37 15.73 3.69 8.67
CA THR A 37 16.13 4.34 9.92
C THR A 37 16.04 5.84 9.74
N GLY A 38 15.55 6.55 10.75
CA GLY A 38 15.50 8.02 10.73
C GLY A 38 14.09 8.57 10.82
N THR A 39 13.94 9.84 10.47
CA THR A 39 12.70 10.59 10.64
C THR A 39 12.04 10.98 9.33
N GLU A 40 12.48 10.39 8.22
CA GLU A 40 11.90 10.68 6.92
C GLU A 40 10.43 10.24 6.87
N PRO A 41 9.58 10.97 6.15
CA PRO A 41 8.19 10.56 5.98
C PRO A 41 8.07 9.19 5.34
N ALA A 42 7.11 8.39 5.81
CA ALA A 42 6.78 7.13 5.15
C ALA A 42 6.26 7.41 3.74
N LYS A 43 6.63 6.55 2.79
CA LYS A 43 6.18 6.67 1.40
C LYS A 43 5.38 5.44 1.01
N LEU A 44 4.34 5.66 0.23
CA LEU A 44 3.41 4.62 -0.18
C LEU A 44 3.27 4.56 -1.69
N THR A 45 3.22 3.35 -2.21
CA THR A 45 2.74 3.10 -3.58
C THR A 45 1.72 1.97 -3.55
N VAL A 46 0.81 1.98 -4.52
CA VAL A 46 -0.16 0.91 -4.73
C VAL A 46 0.01 0.43 -6.16
N VAL A 47 0.32 -0.85 -6.32
CA VAL A 47 0.55 -1.44 -7.63
C VAL A 47 -0.66 -2.29 -8.02
N ALA A 48 -1.28 -1.97 -9.15
CA ALA A 48 -2.36 -2.74 -9.73
C ALA A 48 -2.05 -2.97 -11.21
N SER A 49 -1.57 -4.16 -11.52
CA SER A 49 -1.23 -4.53 -12.89
C SER A 49 -2.46 -4.93 -13.69
N VAL A 50 -2.29 -5.15 -15.00
CA VAL A 50 -3.36 -5.66 -15.85
C VAL A 50 -3.86 -7.04 -15.42
N ARG A 51 -3.08 -7.77 -14.63
CA ARG A 51 -3.50 -9.07 -14.07
C ARG A 51 -4.60 -8.89 -13.01
N VAL A 52 -4.68 -7.74 -12.37
CA VAL A 52 -5.75 -7.43 -11.42
C VAL A 52 -7.05 -7.23 -12.18
N SER A 53 -7.03 -6.40 -13.20
CA SER A 53 -8.13 -6.15 -14.11
C SER A 53 -7.59 -5.51 -15.38
N LYS A 54 -8.15 -5.86 -16.53
CA LYS A 54 -7.83 -5.21 -17.80
C LYS A 54 -8.40 -3.80 -17.86
N ARG A 55 -9.41 -3.50 -17.05
CA ARG A 55 -10.06 -2.18 -17.03
C ARG A 55 -9.29 -1.23 -16.11
N ALA A 56 -8.79 -0.13 -16.68
CA ALA A 56 -8.07 0.88 -15.93
C ALA A 56 -8.96 1.51 -14.83
N VAL A 57 -10.25 1.64 -15.08
CA VAL A 57 -11.22 2.15 -14.11
C VAL A 57 -11.20 1.31 -12.82
N ASP A 58 -11.18 -0.02 -12.95
CA ASP A 58 -11.16 -0.92 -11.79
C ASP A 58 -9.85 -0.78 -11.01
N ARG A 59 -8.72 -0.78 -11.72
CA ARG A 59 -7.42 -0.62 -11.08
C ARG A 59 -7.32 0.71 -10.33
N ASN A 60 -7.76 1.78 -10.95
CA ASN A 60 -7.71 3.12 -10.36
C ASN A 60 -8.63 3.24 -9.14
N ARG A 61 -9.79 2.59 -9.18
CA ARG A 61 -10.72 2.55 -8.05
C ARG A 61 -10.07 1.90 -6.83
N LEU A 62 -9.44 0.74 -7.02
CA LEU A 62 -8.78 0.03 -5.92
C LEU A 62 -7.62 0.84 -5.33
N LYS A 63 -6.80 1.43 -6.19
CA LYS A 63 -5.69 2.28 -5.74
C LYS A 63 -6.20 3.45 -4.90
N ARG A 64 -7.26 4.11 -5.36
CA ARG A 64 -7.85 5.24 -4.66
C ARG A 64 -8.37 4.85 -3.28
N ILE A 65 -9.06 3.73 -3.18
CA ILE A 65 -9.59 3.26 -1.90
C ILE A 65 -8.46 3.05 -0.89
N ILE A 66 -7.38 2.41 -1.31
CA ILE A 66 -6.23 2.14 -0.43
C ILE A 66 -5.57 3.46 -0.01
N ARG A 67 -5.33 4.36 -0.95
CA ARG A 67 -4.71 5.67 -0.65
C ARG A 67 -5.55 6.48 0.32
N GLU A 68 -6.86 6.52 0.12
CA GLU A 68 -7.77 7.23 1.01
C GLU A 68 -7.82 6.61 2.40
N THR A 69 -7.72 5.29 2.50
CA THR A 69 -7.69 4.58 3.78
C THR A 69 -6.42 4.89 4.56
N VAL A 70 -5.29 4.93 3.87
CA VAL A 70 -3.97 5.15 4.48
C VAL A 70 -3.74 6.62 4.83
N ARG A 71 -4.23 7.55 4.03
CA ARG A 71 -3.94 8.98 4.16
C ARG A 71 -4.10 9.55 5.58
N PRO A 72 -5.20 9.27 6.31
CA PRO A 72 -5.36 9.86 7.64
C PRO A 72 -4.30 9.47 8.66
N SER A 73 -3.69 8.31 8.49
CA SER A 73 -2.73 7.76 9.45
C SER A 73 -1.29 7.72 8.93
N ILE A 74 -1.03 8.18 7.70
CA ILE A 74 0.30 8.07 7.09
C ILE A 74 1.39 8.77 7.91
N THR A 75 1.07 9.85 8.58
CA THR A 75 2.01 10.57 9.44
C THR A 75 2.43 9.76 10.66
N ASN A 76 1.62 8.76 11.05
CA ASN A 76 1.90 7.87 12.17
C ASN A 76 2.61 6.58 11.74
N PHE A 77 2.91 6.44 10.46
CA PHE A 77 3.64 5.29 9.96
C PHE A 77 5.11 5.39 10.35
N LYS A 78 5.71 4.25 10.67
CA LYS A 78 7.16 4.19 10.83
C LYS A 78 7.83 4.51 9.51
N SER A 79 9.00 5.17 9.57
CA SER A 79 9.75 5.51 8.36
C SER A 79 10.02 4.28 7.51
N GLY A 80 9.88 4.43 6.21
CA GLY A 80 10.11 3.34 5.27
C GLY A 80 9.25 3.50 4.02
N ASN A 81 9.44 2.56 3.12
CA ASN A 81 8.69 2.49 1.88
C ASN A 81 7.66 1.36 1.97
N TYR A 82 6.44 1.66 1.62
CA TYR A 82 5.31 0.73 1.71
C TYR A 82 4.73 0.52 0.32
N ALA A 83 4.50 -0.74 -0.05
CA ALA A 83 3.90 -1.06 -1.34
C ALA A 83 2.77 -2.08 -1.15
N PHE A 84 1.57 -1.74 -1.61
CA PHE A 84 0.46 -2.68 -1.70
C PHE A 84 0.43 -3.24 -3.12
N LEU A 85 0.64 -4.55 -3.25
CA LEU A 85 0.59 -5.25 -4.53
C LEU A 85 -0.76 -5.95 -4.62
N LEU A 86 -1.67 -5.39 -5.40
CA LEU A 86 -3.04 -5.89 -5.49
C LEU A 86 -3.12 -7.22 -6.24
N LYS A 87 -4.07 -8.06 -5.80
CA LYS A 87 -4.45 -9.29 -6.48
C LYS A 87 -5.83 -9.12 -7.11
N SER A 88 -6.16 -9.94 -8.10
CA SER A 88 -7.47 -9.88 -8.77
C SER A 88 -8.64 -10.12 -7.81
N SER A 89 -8.43 -10.90 -6.76
CA SER A 89 -9.43 -11.14 -5.73
C SER A 89 -9.93 -9.86 -5.05
N ALA A 90 -9.13 -8.80 -5.05
CA ALA A 90 -9.54 -7.51 -4.47
C ALA A 90 -10.73 -6.89 -5.21
N LEU A 91 -10.94 -7.24 -6.48
CA LEU A 91 -12.07 -6.74 -7.26
C LEU A 91 -13.42 -7.14 -6.67
N LYS A 92 -13.47 -8.23 -5.93
CA LYS A 92 -14.71 -8.75 -5.33
C LYS A 92 -15.12 -8.02 -4.07
N LEU A 93 -14.23 -7.19 -3.51
CA LEU A 93 -14.49 -6.50 -2.27
C LEU A 93 -15.23 -5.19 -2.51
N THR A 94 -16.14 -4.86 -1.59
CA THR A 94 -16.68 -3.51 -1.50
C THR A 94 -15.59 -2.57 -0.98
N ALA A 95 -15.80 -1.27 -1.11
CA ALA A 95 -14.85 -0.29 -0.57
C ALA A 95 -14.65 -0.47 0.94
N ALA A 96 -15.74 -0.72 1.68
CA ALA A 96 -15.67 -0.93 3.13
C ALA A 96 -14.86 -2.17 3.48
N GLU A 97 -15.06 -3.27 2.76
CA GLU A 97 -14.33 -4.51 2.97
C GLU A 97 -12.85 -4.34 2.69
N LEU A 98 -12.50 -3.65 1.60
CA LEU A 98 -11.10 -3.40 1.26
C LEU A 98 -10.42 -2.52 2.30
N ARG A 99 -11.09 -1.48 2.80
CA ARG A 99 -10.58 -0.63 3.87
C ARG A 99 -10.29 -1.42 5.14
N GLU A 100 -11.20 -2.34 5.49
CA GLU A 100 -11.02 -3.19 6.65
C GLU A 100 -9.78 -4.08 6.51
N GLN A 101 -9.58 -4.68 5.34
CA GLN A 101 -8.42 -5.53 5.08
C GLN A 101 -7.11 -4.73 5.14
N VAL A 102 -7.10 -3.53 4.58
CA VAL A 102 -5.94 -2.65 4.64
C VAL A 102 -5.59 -2.28 6.09
N THR A 103 -6.59 -1.90 6.86
CA THR A 103 -6.41 -1.54 8.27
C THR A 103 -5.86 -2.71 9.07
N LYS A 104 -6.41 -3.90 8.90
CA LYS A 104 -5.93 -5.11 9.58
C LYS A 104 -4.47 -5.42 9.22
N SER A 105 -4.10 -5.26 7.95
CA SER A 105 -2.72 -5.50 7.50
C SER A 105 -1.75 -4.51 8.12
N LEU A 106 -2.13 -3.25 8.21
CA LEU A 106 -1.29 -2.22 8.82
C LEU A 106 -1.06 -2.48 10.30
N ILE A 107 -2.08 -2.92 11.01
CA ILE A 107 -1.98 -3.27 12.44
C ILE A 107 -1.09 -4.51 12.60
N ALA A 108 -1.35 -5.55 11.82
CA ALA A 108 -0.62 -6.81 11.91
C ALA A 108 0.87 -6.65 11.57
N SER A 109 1.19 -5.76 10.63
CA SER A 109 2.58 -5.51 10.22
C SER A 109 3.32 -4.55 11.15
N LYS A 110 2.63 -3.98 12.14
CA LYS A 110 3.17 -2.99 13.07
C LYS A 110 3.74 -1.74 12.35
N ALA A 111 3.08 -1.35 11.27
CA ALA A 111 3.49 -0.19 10.48
C ALA A 111 3.29 1.12 11.23
N LEU A 112 2.31 1.18 12.11
CA LEU A 112 1.99 2.38 12.86
C LEU A 112 2.92 2.53 14.06
N LYS A 113 3.27 3.78 14.37
CA LYS A 113 4.04 4.10 15.57
C LYS A 113 3.18 3.81 16.81
N ALA A 114 3.85 3.35 17.83
CA ALA A 114 3.20 3.10 19.11
C ALA A 114 2.70 4.40 19.76
#